data_3556791d60c17b76da1e9ee45c4c3de8
#
_entry.id   3556791d60c17b76da1e9ee45c4c3de8
#
_cell.length_a   1.000
_cell.length_b   1.000
_cell.length_c   1.000
_cell.angle_alpha   90.00
_cell.angle_beta   90.00
_cell.angle_gamma   90.00
#
_symmetry.space_group_name_H-M   'P 1'
#
loop_
_entity.id
_entity.type
_entity.pdbx_description
1 polymer ?
#
loop_
_entity_poly.entity_id
_entity_poly.type
_entity_poly.pdbx_seq_one_letter_code
_entity_poly.pdbx_strand_id
1 'polypeptide(L)'
;MRHIGNKSKINYVLLALSPAILMLIYQFGWSVLVNLSIAITSTLCLELIIVTLAKQKIKSLQISSSTLIGIYIAIALPPLVSWWVIIYATLIAITAKNVFGIDAKNPFNSSMVGYAATLISFPNKISTWILPRSLRNNETEFLNLHETHSLTFNNVEIPDSLTGATALEVFKYSNDGLMLE
;
A
#
# COMPACT_ATOMS: atom_id res chain seq x y z
N MET A 1 18.69 7.10 -30.09
CA MET A 1 18.06 7.08 -28.72
C MET A 1 18.39 5.73 -28.09
N ARG A 2 19.15 5.70 -26.97
CA ARG A 2 19.45 4.44 -26.25
C ARG A 2 18.15 3.84 -25.73
N HIS A 3 17.81 2.63 -26.16
CA HIS A 3 16.76 1.82 -25.53
C HIS A 3 17.18 1.55 -24.07
N ILE A 4 16.68 2.35 -23.17
CA ILE A 4 16.80 2.10 -21.73
C ILE A 4 16.02 0.81 -21.48
N GLY A 5 16.73 -0.24 -21.06
CA GLY A 5 16.10 -1.53 -20.78
C GLY A 5 15.00 -1.39 -19.73
N ASN A 6 13.99 -2.23 -19.78
CA ASN A 6 12.82 -2.16 -18.90
C ASN A 6 13.19 -2.13 -17.39
N LYS A 7 14.24 -2.87 -17.01
CA LYS A 7 14.80 -2.89 -15.65
C LYS A 7 15.32 -1.51 -15.20
N SER A 8 15.98 -0.76 -16.10
CA SER A 8 16.48 0.58 -15.76
C SER A 8 15.34 1.56 -15.51
N LYS A 9 14.22 1.47 -16.26
CA LYS A 9 13.05 2.32 -16.05
C LYS A 9 12.43 2.08 -14.66
N ILE A 10 12.30 0.83 -14.24
CA ILE A 10 11.76 0.46 -12.93
C ILE A 10 12.65 1.00 -11.80
N ASN A 11 13.98 0.92 -11.95
CA ASN A 11 14.91 1.46 -10.96
C ASN A 11 14.78 3.00 -10.82
N TYR A 12 14.59 3.73 -11.91
CA TYR A 12 14.33 5.17 -11.84
C TYR A 12 12.99 5.49 -11.13
N VAL A 13 11.95 4.69 -11.35
CA VAL A 13 10.67 4.85 -10.64
C VAL A 13 10.83 4.58 -9.15
N LEU A 14 11.56 3.52 -8.77
CA LEU A 14 11.85 3.22 -7.36
C LEU A 14 12.63 4.35 -6.69
N LEU A 15 13.60 4.91 -7.37
CA LEU A 15 14.37 6.05 -6.87
C LEU A 15 13.49 7.30 -6.73
N ALA A 16 12.58 7.55 -7.68
CA ALA A 16 11.65 8.66 -7.61
C ALA A 16 10.60 8.50 -6.48
N LEU A 17 10.26 7.26 -6.12
CA LEU A 17 9.35 6.97 -5.00
C LEU A 17 10.02 7.09 -3.63
N SER A 18 11.35 7.01 -3.56
CA SER A 18 12.06 7.00 -2.28
C SER A 18 11.76 8.20 -1.37
N PRO A 19 11.69 9.46 -1.84
CA PRO A 19 11.37 10.59 -0.97
C PRO A 19 9.92 10.51 -0.43
N ALA A 20 8.97 10.00 -1.24
CA ALA A 20 7.60 9.82 -0.79
C ALA A 20 7.50 8.75 0.31
N ILE A 21 8.22 7.63 0.15
CA ILE A 21 8.28 6.57 1.17
C ILE A 21 8.90 7.10 2.47
N LEU A 22 9.99 7.86 2.38
CA LEU A 22 10.63 8.48 3.56
C LEU A 22 9.68 9.43 4.29
N MET A 23 8.91 10.23 3.55
CA MET A 23 7.92 11.13 4.15
C MET A 23 6.79 10.35 4.84
N LEU A 24 6.31 9.26 4.24
CA LEU A 24 5.30 8.39 4.86
C LEU A 24 5.84 7.73 6.13
N ILE A 25 7.08 7.24 6.13
CA ILE A 25 7.72 6.68 7.33
C ILE A 25 7.85 7.75 8.42
N TYR A 26 8.20 8.98 8.05
CA TYR A 26 8.28 10.09 9.00
C TYR A 26 6.93 10.42 9.63
N GLN A 27 5.83 10.39 8.87
CA GLN A 27 4.49 10.74 9.34
C GLN A 27 3.80 9.61 10.11
N PHE A 28 3.98 8.36 9.67
CA PHE A 28 3.22 7.21 10.17
C PHE A 28 4.09 6.18 10.91
N GLY A 29 5.41 6.32 10.87
CA GLY A 29 6.33 5.49 11.62
C GLY A 29 6.42 4.04 11.13
N TRP A 30 6.50 3.09 12.07
CA TRP A 30 6.72 1.68 11.82
C TRP A 30 5.63 1.00 10.99
N SER A 31 4.41 1.49 11.04
CA SER A 31 3.26 0.90 10.32
C SER A 31 3.48 0.86 8.80
N VAL A 32 4.11 1.88 8.23
CA VAL A 32 4.45 1.91 6.80
C VAL A 32 5.48 0.84 6.45
N LEU A 33 6.47 0.63 7.31
CA LEU A 33 7.50 -0.40 7.10
C LEU A 33 6.92 -1.81 7.18
N VAL A 34 5.99 -2.04 8.10
CA VAL A 34 5.26 -3.32 8.21
C VAL A 34 4.43 -3.55 6.95
N ASN A 35 3.65 -2.57 6.50
CA ASN A 35 2.88 -2.68 5.26
C ASN A 35 3.77 -2.96 4.04
N LEU A 36 4.90 -2.24 3.91
CA LEU A 36 5.87 -2.44 2.84
C LEU A 36 6.44 -3.87 2.85
N SER A 37 6.82 -4.36 4.03
CA SER A 37 7.40 -5.70 4.17
C SER A 37 6.39 -6.78 3.79
N ILE A 38 5.14 -6.69 4.25
CA ILE A 38 4.08 -7.65 3.93
C ILE A 38 3.74 -7.58 2.44
N ALA A 39 3.58 -6.39 1.87
CA ALA A 39 3.20 -6.23 0.47
C ALA A 39 4.30 -6.73 -0.49
N ILE A 40 5.57 -6.42 -0.22
CA ILE A 40 6.68 -6.88 -1.05
C ILE A 40 6.84 -8.40 -0.96
N THR A 41 6.83 -8.96 0.25
CA THR A 41 6.98 -10.42 0.44
C THR A 41 5.81 -11.17 -0.19
N SER A 42 4.56 -10.72 0.00
CA SER A 42 3.39 -11.35 -0.59
C SER A 42 3.39 -11.28 -2.13
N THR A 43 3.76 -10.14 -2.74
CA THR A 43 3.84 -10.04 -4.20
C THR A 43 4.91 -10.95 -4.80
N LEU A 44 6.07 -11.07 -4.15
CA LEU A 44 7.14 -11.96 -4.61
C LEU A 44 6.76 -13.43 -4.45
N CYS A 45 6.16 -13.81 -3.33
CA CYS A 45 5.67 -15.17 -3.13
C CYS A 45 4.58 -15.55 -4.14
N LEU A 46 3.61 -14.66 -4.38
CA LEU A 46 2.55 -14.90 -5.35
C LEU A 46 3.08 -15.00 -6.77
N GLU A 47 4.03 -14.15 -7.17
CA GLU A 47 4.67 -14.24 -8.47
C GLU A 47 5.40 -15.58 -8.64
N LEU A 48 6.14 -16.02 -7.62
CA LEU A 48 6.81 -17.32 -7.62
C LEU A 48 5.80 -18.47 -7.78
N ILE A 49 4.70 -18.44 -7.05
CA ILE A 49 3.63 -19.45 -7.12
C ILE A 49 3.05 -19.51 -8.53
N ILE A 50 2.74 -18.37 -9.13
CA ILE A 50 2.15 -18.32 -10.49
C ILE A 50 3.12 -18.86 -11.52
N VAL A 51 4.40 -18.47 -11.47
CA VAL A 51 5.44 -18.93 -12.40
C VAL A 51 5.62 -20.46 -12.30
N THR A 52 5.59 -21.00 -11.07
CA THR A 52 5.73 -22.45 -10.84
C THR A 52 4.51 -23.22 -11.31
N LEU A 53 3.29 -22.73 -11.00
CA LEU A 53 2.04 -23.37 -11.44
C LEU A 53 1.89 -23.32 -12.97
N ALA A 54 2.28 -22.24 -13.61
CA ALA A 54 2.27 -22.08 -15.05
C ALA A 54 3.40 -22.88 -15.77
N LYS A 55 4.22 -23.63 -15.02
CA LYS A 55 5.38 -24.39 -15.54
C LYS A 55 6.31 -23.54 -16.40
N GLN A 56 6.37 -22.25 -16.13
CA GLN A 56 7.25 -21.33 -16.83
C GLN A 56 8.69 -21.45 -16.26
N LYS A 57 9.67 -21.07 -17.08
CA LYS A 57 11.06 -21.04 -16.62
C LYS A 57 11.22 -19.95 -15.54
N ILE A 58 11.94 -20.25 -14.46
CA ILE A 58 12.23 -19.31 -13.36
C ILE A 58 12.84 -17.99 -13.87
N LYS A 59 13.53 -18.03 -15.02
CA LYS A 59 14.03 -16.83 -15.73
C LYS A 59 12.92 -15.85 -16.19
N SER A 60 11.66 -16.28 -16.25
CA SER A 60 10.52 -15.42 -16.59
C SER A 60 10.03 -14.59 -15.38
N LEU A 61 10.57 -14.87 -14.19
CA LEU A 61 10.21 -14.19 -12.95
C LEU A 61 10.54 -12.69 -13.03
N GLN A 62 9.53 -11.87 -12.91
CA GLN A 62 9.68 -10.42 -13.03
C GLN A 62 9.73 -9.74 -11.66
N ILE A 63 10.78 -10.06 -10.89
CA ILE A 63 10.99 -9.56 -9.53
C ILE A 63 10.81 -8.04 -9.44
N SER A 64 11.45 -7.28 -10.32
CA SER A 64 11.41 -5.82 -10.27
C SER A 64 9.99 -5.25 -10.47
N SER A 65 9.20 -5.84 -11.39
CA SER A 65 7.82 -5.41 -11.62
C SER A 65 6.91 -5.78 -10.45
N SER A 66 7.05 -6.98 -9.88
CA SER A 66 6.27 -7.42 -8.73
C SER A 66 6.60 -6.63 -7.46
N THR A 67 7.86 -6.31 -7.24
CA THR A 67 8.28 -5.42 -6.15
C THR A 67 7.64 -4.03 -6.29
N LEU A 68 7.62 -3.47 -7.49
CA LEU A 68 6.99 -2.17 -7.74
C LEU A 68 5.49 -2.20 -7.43
N ILE A 69 4.79 -3.27 -7.82
CA ILE A 69 3.38 -3.47 -7.49
C ILE A 69 3.16 -3.50 -5.97
N GLY A 70 4.01 -4.25 -5.25
CA GLY A 70 3.95 -4.32 -3.80
C GLY A 70 4.13 -2.96 -3.13
N ILE A 71 5.10 -2.18 -3.58
CA ILE A 71 5.35 -0.83 -3.06
C ILE A 71 4.15 0.09 -3.32
N TYR A 72 3.57 0.08 -4.51
CA TYR A 72 2.40 0.90 -4.81
C TYR A 72 1.20 0.53 -3.94
N ILE A 73 0.95 -0.75 -3.71
CA ILE A 73 -0.13 -1.21 -2.82
C ILE A 73 0.13 -0.79 -1.38
N ALA A 74 1.37 -0.96 -0.90
CA ALA A 74 1.74 -0.59 0.47
C ALA A 74 1.56 0.91 0.76
N ILE A 75 1.84 1.77 -0.23
CA ILE A 75 1.68 3.22 -0.12
C ILE A 75 0.20 3.63 -0.25
N ALA A 76 -0.58 2.92 -1.06
CA ALA A 76 -1.98 3.24 -1.30
C ALA A 76 -2.91 2.80 -0.16
N LEU A 77 -2.54 1.76 0.58
CA LEU A 77 -3.32 1.26 1.70
C LEU A 77 -3.06 2.06 2.99
N PRO A 78 -4.07 2.21 3.87
CA PRO A 78 -3.90 2.90 5.15
C PRO A 78 -2.80 2.24 6.00
N PRO A 79 -2.04 3.02 6.77
CA PRO A 79 -1.18 2.48 7.82
C PRO A 79 -2.02 1.70 8.84
N LEU A 80 -1.48 0.61 9.39
CA LEU A 80 -2.16 -0.31 10.33
C LEU A 80 -3.34 -1.10 9.73
N VAL A 81 -3.49 -1.14 8.41
CA VAL A 81 -4.47 -2.05 7.79
C VAL A 81 -4.12 -3.50 8.13
N SER A 82 -5.13 -4.34 8.34
CA SER A 82 -4.93 -5.75 8.68
C SER A 82 -4.10 -6.48 7.61
N TRP A 83 -3.15 -7.31 8.01
CA TRP A 83 -2.21 -8.01 7.13
C TRP A 83 -2.87 -8.79 5.98
N TRP A 84 -4.03 -9.43 6.24
CA TRP A 84 -4.75 -10.21 5.23
C TRP A 84 -5.36 -9.33 4.12
N VAL A 85 -5.71 -8.06 4.41
CA VAL A 85 -6.20 -7.10 3.42
C VAL A 85 -5.09 -6.75 2.43
N ILE A 86 -3.85 -6.62 2.92
CA ILE A 86 -2.67 -6.40 2.08
C ILE A 86 -2.45 -7.59 1.15
N ILE A 87 -2.54 -8.83 1.69
CA ILE A 87 -2.40 -10.04 0.88
C ILE A 87 -3.51 -10.14 -0.16
N TYR A 88 -4.74 -9.81 0.19
CA TYR A 88 -5.85 -9.78 -0.76
C TYR A 88 -5.60 -8.78 -1.91
N ALA A 89 -5.19 -7.56 -1.59
CA ALA A 89 -4.86 -6.53 -2.58
C ALA A 89 -3.73 -6.98 -3.53
N THR A 90 -2.67 -7.56 -2.97
CA THR A 90 -1.53 -8.06 -3.74
C THR A 90 -1.90 -9.26 -4.60
N LEU A 91 -2.76 -10.16 -4.13
CA LEU A 91 -3.24 -11.30 -4.88
C LEU A 91 -3.98 -10.86 -6.15
N ILE A 92 -4.92 -9.92 -6.02
CA ILE A 92 -5.66 -9.40 -7.17
C ILE A 92 -4.73 -8.64 -8.13
N ALA A 93 -3.82 -7.83 -7.60
CA ALA A 93 -2.87 -7.07 -8.42
C ALA A 93 -1.94 -7.99 -9.24
N ILE A 94 -1.38 -9.03 -8.63
CA ILE A 94 -0.51 -9.99 -9.32
C ILE A 94 -1.31 -10.83 -10.31
N THR A 95 -2.53 -11.22 -9.97
CA THR A 95 -3.43 -11.91 -10.89
C THR A 95 -3.75 -11.03 -12.10
N ALA A 96 -4.12 -9.76 -11.88
CA ALA A 96 -4.37 -8.81 -12.95
C ALA A 96 -3.14 -8.61 -13.86
N LYS A 97 -1.95 -8.49 -13.27
CA LYS A 97 -0.70 -8.42 -14.03
C LYS A 97 -0.52 -9.61 -14.96
N ASN A 98 -0.80 -10.83 -14.48
CA ASN A 98 -0.56 -12.04 -15.24
C ASN A 98 -1.67 -12.29 -16.30
N VAL A 99 -2.91 -11.90 -16.00
CA VAL A 99 -4.05 -12.06 -16.92
C VAL A 99 -4.01 -11.03 -18.04
N PHE A 100 -3.83 -9.75 -17.73
CA PHE A 100 -3.85 -8.66 -18.72
C PHE A 100 -2.50 -8.43 -19.42
N GLY A 101 -1.47 -9.12 -18.97
CA GLY A 101 -0.11 -9.01 -19.54
C GLY A 101 0.76 -7.99 -18.82
N ILE A 102 1.99 -7.94 -19.29
CA ILE A 102 3.09 -7.25 -18.65
C ILE A 102 3.40 -5.97 -19.42
N ASP A 103 3.65 -4.89 -18.71
CA ASP A 103 4.12 -3.60 -19.22
C ASP A 103 3.16 -2.94 -20.25
N ALA A 104 3.68 -2.59 -21.42
CA ALA A 104 2.96 -1.82 -22.44
C ALA A 104 1.70 -2.51 -23.04
N LYS A 105 1.50 -3.80 -22.76
CA LYS A 105 0.31 -4.56 -23.20
C LYS A 105 -0.82 -4.53 -22.18
N ASN A 106 -0.52 -4.18 -20.94
CA ASN A 106 -1.54 -4.09 -19.90
C ASN A 106 -2.21 -2.71 -19.95
N PRO A 107 -3.50 -2.63 -20.29
CA PRO A 107 -4.22 -1.36 -20.34
C PRO A 107 -4.47 -0.79 -18.94
N PHE A 108 -4.32 -1.59 -17.89
CA PHE A 108 -4.58 -1.21 -16.51
C PHE A 108 -3.30 -1.24 -15.67
N ASN A 109 -3.18 -0.30 -14.74
CA ASN A 109 -2.18 -0.40 -13.70
C ASN A 109 -2.60 -1.50 -12.71
N SER A 110 -1.85 -2.60 -12.68
CA SER A 110 -2.18 -3.78 -11.85
C SER A 110 -2.32 -3.45 -10.37
N SER A 111 -1.51 -2.53 -9.83
CA SER A 111 -1.62 -2.08 -8.45
C SER A 111 -2.95 -1.37 -8.18
N MET A 112 -3.40 -0.54 -9.12
CA MET A 112 -4.67 0.17 -9.01
C MET A 112 -5.87 -0.79 -9.10
N VAL A 113 -5.78 -1.84 -9.90
CA VAL A 113 -6.79 -2.90 -9.94
C VAL A 113 -6.90 -3.59 -8.58
N GLY A 114 -5.76 -3.94 -7.97
CA GLY A 114 -5.72 -4.52 -6.62
C GLY A 114 -6.30 -3.58 -5.57
N TYR A 115 -5.92 -2.31 -5.59
CA TYR A 115 -6.45 -1.29 -4.69
C TYR A 115 -7.97 -1.09 -4.85
N ALA A 116 -8.45 -0.93 -6.09
CA ALA A 116 -9.87 -0.73 -6.37
C ALA A 116 -10.72 -1.93 -5.92
N ALA A 117 -10.26 -3.15 -6.20
CA ALA A 117 -10.92 -4.36 -5.72
C ALA A 117 -11.01 -4.41 -4.19
N THR A 118 -9.94 -4.01 -3.50
CA THR A 118 -9.90 -3.98 -2.04
C THR A 118 -10.81 -2.89 -1.49
N LEU A 119 -10.87 -1.73 -2.13
CA LEU A 119 -11.76 -0.63 -1.76
C LEU A 119 -13.24 -1.03 -1.84
N ILE A 120 -13.61 -1.78 -2.88
CA ILE A 120 -14.98 -2.26 -3.07
C ILE A 120 -15.32 -3.37 -2.07
N SER A 121 -14.36 -4.27 -1.81
CA SER A 121 -14.60 -5.44 -0.95
C SER A 121 -14.58 -5.10 0.54
N PHE A 122 -13.73 -4.16 0.97
CA PHE A 122 -13.50 -3.83 2.38
C PHE A 122 -13.43 -2.32 2.63
N PRO A 123 -14.51 -1.56 2.30
CA PRO A 123 -14.49 -0.10 2.38
C PRO A 123 -14.15 0.41 3.78
N ASN A 124 -14.70 -0.20 4.82
CA ASN A 124 -14.46 0.22 6.20
C ASN A 124 -12.99 0.09 6.64
N LYS A 125 -12.28 -0.93 6.13
CA LYS A 125 -10.85 -1.13 6.47
C LYS A 125 -9.94 -0.15 5.75
N ILE A 126 -10.36 0.37 4.60
CA ILE A 126 -9.56 1.29 3.79
C ILE A 126 -9.87 2.75 4.13
N SER A 127 -11.05 3.06 4.62
CA SER A 127 -11.40 4.42 5.04
C SER A 127 -10.82 4.82 6.40
N THR A 128 -10.38 3.86 7.21
CA THR A 128 -9.82 4.14 8.53
C THR A 128 -8.35 4.54 8.43
N TRP A 129 -8.07 5.83 8.50
CA TRP A 129 -6.71 6.37 8.48
C TRP A 129 -6.29 6.83 9.87
N ILE A 130 -5.03 6.58 10.21
CA ILE A 130 -4.43 7.12 11.42
C ILE A 130 -4.00 8.57 11.20
N LEU A 131 -4.07 9.36 12.28
CA LEU A 131 -3.59 10.74 12.26
C LEU A 131 -2.08 10.79 11.95
N PRO A 132 -1.65 11.64 11.01
CA PRO A 132 -0.24 11.88 10.78
C PRO A 132 0.41 12.54 12.02
N ARG A 133 1.71 12.33 12.18
CA ARG A 133 2.48 12.86 13.31
C ARG A 133 2.25 14.36 13.55
N SER A 134 2.13 15.15 12.50
CA SER A 134 1.96 16.60 12.56
C SER A 134 0.65 17.05 13.20
N LEU A 135 -0.37 16.17 13.25
CA LEU A 135 -1.69 16.45 13.80
C LEU A 135 -1.97 15.73 15.12
N ARG A 136 -1.02 14.93 15.62
CA ARG A 136 -1.13 14.27 16.92
C ARG A 136 -0.77 15.23 18.04
N ASN A 137 -1.55 15.21 19.10
CA ASN A 137 -1.20 15.89 20.36
C ASN A 137 0.02 15.21 20.99
N ASN A 138 0.84 15.95 21.71
CA ASN A 138 2.15 15.53 22.27
C ASN A 138 2.12 14.29 23.18
N GLU A 139 0.96 13.77 23.52
CA GLU A 139 0.78 12.61 24.41
C GLU A 139 0.68 11.27 23.66
N THR A 140 0.53 11.26 22.34
CA THR A 140 0.49 10.01 21.56
C THR A 140 1.88 9.70 21.04
N GLU A 141 2.61 8.94 21.83
CA GLU A 141 3.89 8.34 21.49
C GLU A 141 3.79 7.56 20.16
N PHE A 142 4.89 7.50 19.42
CA PHE A 142 4.93 6.60 18.25
C PHE A 142 4.55 5.21 18.69
N LEU A 143 3.60 4.60 17.98
CA LEU A 143 3.32 3.18 18.14
C LEU A 143 4.62 2.42 18.06
N ASN A 144 4.96 1.74 19.14
CA ASN A 144 6.12 0.86 19.19
C ASN A 144 5.94 -0.25 18.14
N LEU A 145 7.04 -0.85 17.71
CA LEU A 145 7.00 -1.92 16.72
C LEU A 145 6.10 -3.09 17.19
N HIS A 146 6.09 -3.37 18.49
CA HIS A 146 5.25 -4.40 19.11
C HIS A 146 3.75 -4.06 19.02
N GLU A 147 3.37 -2.81 19.29
CA GLU A 147 1.99 -2.32 19.18
C GLU A 147 1.53 -2.32 17.73
N THR A 148 2.37 -1.83 16.81
CA THR A 148 2.11 -1.89 15.38
C THR A 148 1.86 -3.32 14.91
N HIS A 149 2.69 -4.26 15.36
CA HIS A 149 2.52 -5.67 15.04
C HIS A 149 1.20 -6.22 15.60
N SER A 150 0.87 -5.93 16.86
CA SER A 150 -0.37 -6.42 17.47
C SER A 150 -1.61 -5.88 16.76
N LEU A 151 -1.64 -4.61 16.40
CA LEU A 151 -2.76 -3.99 15.67
C LEU A 151 -2.90 -4.56 14.25
N THR A 152 -1.78 -4.81 13.57
CA THR A 152 -1.81 -5.34 12.19
C THR A 152 -2.19 -6.82 12.13
N PHE A 153 -1.69 -7.65 13.06
CA PHE A 153 -1.83 -9.10 13.00
C PHE A 153 -2.97 -9.67 13.85
N ASN A 154 -3.31 -9.05 14.99
CA ASN A 154 -4.32 -9.59 15.90
C ASN A 154 -5.74 -9.07 15.61
N ASN A 155 -5.95 -8.33 14.51
CA ASN A 155 -7.24 -7.72 14.15
C ASN A 155 -7.88 -6.89 15.28
N VAL A 156 -7.06 -6.31 16.14
CA VAL A 156 -7.53 -5.40 17.19
C VAL A 156 -8.06 -4.14 16.49
N GLU A 157 -9.18 -3.63 16.93
CA GLU A 157 -9.71 -2.37 16.43
C GLU A 157 -8.74 -1.23 16.76
N ILE A 158 -8.50 -0.37 15.78
CA ILE A 158 -7.62 0.79 15.97
C ILE A 158 -8.33 1.73 16.95
N PRO A 159 -7.70 2.11 18.06
CA PRO A 159 -8.30 3.04 19.02
C PRO A 159 -8.70 4.36 18.34
N ASP A 160 -9.87 4.87 18.68
CA ASP A 160 -10.37 6.13 18.12
C ASP A 160 -9.43 7.32 18.36
N SER A 161 -8.63 7.26 19.42
CA SER A 161 -7.59 8.25 19.71
C SER A 161 -6.47 8.32 18.65
N LEU A 162 -6.26 7.25 17.89
CA LEU A 162 -5.27 7.18 16.81
C LEU A 162 -5.89 7.49 15.45
N THR A 163 -7.20 7.39 15.32
CA THR A 163 -7.92 7.69 14.09
C THR A 163 -8.38 9.14 14.10
N GLY A 164 -8.43 9.74 12.95
CA GLY A 164 -8.92 11.11 12.82
C GLY A 164 -9.59 11.33 11.49
N ALA A 165 -10.45 12.34 11.46
CA ALA A 165 -11.03 12.81 10.21
C ALA A 165 -9.90 13.18 9.24
N THR A 166 -10.04 12.82 7.98
CA THR A 166 -9.08 13.25 6.95
C THR A 166 -9.06 14.77 6.87
N ALA A 167 -7.92 15.35 6.45
CA ALA A 167 -7.83 16.81 6.29
C ALA A 167 -8.96 17.37 5.41
N LEU A 168 -9.44 16.58 4.45
CA LEU A 168 -10.58 16.95 3.60
C LEU A 168 -11.91 16.96 4.36
N GLU A 169 -12.13 16.00 5.24
CA GLU A 169 -13.32 15.96 6.10
C GLU A 169 -13.34 17.12 7.08
N VAL A 170 -12.21 17.39 7.74
CA VAL A 170 -12.08 18.56 8.62
C VAL A 170 -12.41 19.85 7.88
N PHE A 171 -11.88 20.01 6.65
CA PHE A 171 -12.15 21.18 5.82
C PHE A 171 -13.61 21.27 5.40
N LYS A 172 -14.24 20.16 5.01
CA LYS A 172 -15.64 20.10 4.61
C LYS A 172 -16.56 20.48 5.76
N TYR A 173 -16.40 19.88 6.94
CA TYR A 173 -17.26 20.14 8.08
C TYR A 173 -16.96 21.48 8.77
N SER A 174 -15.75 22.02 8.68
CA SER A 174 -15.45 23.36 9.18
C SER A 174 -16.11 24.47 8.34
N ASN A 175 -16.28 24.25 7.03
CA ASN A 175 -16.98 25.21 6.16
C ASN A 175 -18.50 25.14 6.32
N ASP A 176 -19.07 23.96 6.60
CA ASP A 176 -20.51 23.83 6.82
C ASP A 176 -20.94 24.53 8.15
N GLY A 177 -20.02 24.62 9.12
CA GLY A 177 -20.26 25.38 10.36
C GLY A 177 -20.24 26.90 10.19
N LEU A 178 -19.54 27.43 9.19
CA LEU A 178 -19.47 28.87 8.87
C LEU A 178 -20.65 29.36 8.03
N MET A 179 -21.47 28.48 7.48
CA MET A 179 -22.65 28.83 6.68
C MET A 179 -23.95 28.87 7.50
N LEU A 180 -23.89 28.62 8.82
CA LEU A 180 -25.04 28.57 9.73
C LEU A 180 -25.06 29.72 10.78
N GLU A 181 -24.17 30.70 10.69
CA GLU A 181 -24.18 31.97 11.37
C GLU A 181 -24.34 33.14 10.37
#